data_06e866eb7a3dafd073c1d0784ce9b8cd
#
_entry.id   06e866eb7a3dafd073c1d0784ce9b8cd
#
_cell.length_a   1.000
_cell.length_b   1.000
_cell.length_c   1.000
_cell.angle_alpha   90.00
_cell.angle_beta   90.00
_cell.angle_gamma   90.00
#
_symmetry.space_group_name_H-M   'P 1'
#
loop_
_entity.id
_entity.type
_entity.pdbx_description
1 polymer ?
#
loop_
_entity_poly.entity_id
_entity_poly.type
_entity_poly.pdbx_seq_one_letter_code
_entity_poly.pdbx_strand_id
1 'polypeptide(L)'
;MEFIREDCIYARQSVDRKDSISIESQIDFCKYELKGGSCRVFKDKGYSGKNTDRPEFQKLLGEIRKGKVRRVIVYKLDRISRSILDFATMMELFQEYDVEFVSSTEKFDTSTPMGRAMLNICIVFAQLERETIQKRVTDAYYSRCLKGFHMSGQAPYGYQLEPTVVEGIRTKKMVADPVAADHVRLMFEMYAEPETSFGDITRYFEEHDIKIYGKSMFRTFLSQVLRNPVYAQADLELYEFFKSQGAAIVNDA
;
A
#
# COMPACT_ATOMS: atom_id res chain seq x y z
N MET A 1 4.71 -30.76 -23.37
CA MET A 1 4.65 -29.96 -24.61
C MET A 1 5.47 -28.69 -24.37
N GLU A 2 6.61 -28.57 -25.01
CA GLU A 2 7.35 -27.31 -25.02
C GLU A 2 6.55 -26.31 -25.84
N PHE A 3 6.05 -25.24 -25.19
CA PHE A 3 5.39 -24.18 -25.94
C PHE A 3 6.44 -23.39 -26.72
N ILE A 4 6.20 -23.21 -28.03
CA ILE A 4 7.02 -22.29 -28.84
C ILE A 4 6.81 -20.90 -28.28
N ARG A 5 7.87 -20.31 -27.67
CA ARG A 5 7.85 -18.94 -27.18
C ARG A 5 7.92 -17.97 -28.35
N GLU A 6 7.04 -16.96 -28.36
CA GLU A 6 6.93 -15.98 -29.45
C GLU A 6 7.48 -14.61 -29.02
N ASP A 7 7.91 -13.82 -29.99
CA ASP A 7 8.18 -12.40 -29.79
C ASP A 7 6.87 -11.62 -29.73
N CYS A 8 6.77 -10.66 -28.82
CA CYS A 8 5.58 -9.84 -28.65
C CYS A 8 5.93 -8.35 -28.82
N ILE A 9 5.17 -7.64 -29.64
CA ILE A 9 5.27 -6.19 -29.77
C ILE A 9 4.14 -5.57 -28.94
N TYR A 10 4.48 -4.61 -28.10
CA TYR A 10 3.50 -3.81 -27.39
C TYR A 10 3.55 -2.35 -27.86
N ALA A 11 2.41 -1.83 -28.29
CA ALA A 11 2.26 -0.44 -28.75
C ALA A 11 1.11 0.26 -28.00
N ARG A 12 1.33 1.54 -27.65
CA ARG A 12 0.35 2.33 -26.91
C ARG A 12 0.26 3.76 -27.41
N GLN A 13 -0.96 4.28 -27.50
CA GLN A 13 -1.22 5.69 -27.82
C GLN A 13 -2.17 6.32 -26.82
N SER A 14 -1.80 7.49 -26.25
CA SER A 14 -2.65 8.27 -25.35
C SER A 14 -3.58 9.18 -26.14
N VAL A 15 -4.77 9.47 -25.60
CA VAL A 15 -5.72 10.44 -26.19
C VAL A 15 -5.18 11.87 -26.09
N ASP A 16 -4.43 12.18 -25.04
CA ASP A 16 -4.05 13.55 -24.66
C ASP A 16 -2.91 14.18 -25.49
N ARG A 17 -2.29 13.44 -26.43
CA ARG A 17 -1.16 13.93 -27.22
C ARG A 17 -1.42 13.78 -28.70
N LYS A 18 -1.74 14.89 -29.36
CA LYS A 18 -1.91 14.97 -30.83
C LYS A 18 -0.62 14.67 -31.60
N ASP A 19 0.56 14.85 -30.98
CA ASP A 19 1.89 14.67 -31.60
C ASP A 19 2.52 13.31 -31.29
N SER A 20 1.77 12.31 -30.86
CA SER A 20 2.30 10.98 -30.61
C SER A 20 2.36 10.16 -31.92
N ILE A 21 3.51 9.50 -32.17
CA ILE A 21 3.65 8.51 -33.24
C ILE A 21 2.50 7.52 -33.20
N SER A 22 1.92 7.22 -34.38
CA SER A 22 0.81 6.29 -34.52
C SER A 22 1.19 4.89 -34.01
N ILE A 23 0.19 4.10 -33.66
CA ILE A 23 0.41 2.70 -33.21
C ILE A 23 1.07 1.90 -34.34
N GLU A 24 0.65 2.12 -35.57
CA GLU A 24 1.17 1.44 -36.77
C GLU A 24 2.67 1.74 -36.96
N SER A 25 3.06 3.03 -36.90
CA SER A 25 4.47 3.41 -36.99
C SER A 25 5.31 2.84 -35.84
N GLN A 26 4.77 2.78 -34.60
CA GLN A 26 5.48 2.15 -33.48
C GLN A 26 5.72 0.66 -33.77
N ILE A 27 4.74 -0.05 -34.27
CA ILE A 27 4.86 -1.47 -34.63
C ILE A 27 5.89 -1.68 -35.72
N ASP A 28 5.88 -0.84 -36.76
CA ASP A 28 6.81 -0.96 -37.87
C ASP A 28 8.26 -0.75 -37.40
N PHE A 29 8.53 0.23 -36.52
CA PHE A 29 9.83 0.36 -35.88
C PHE A 29 10.23 -0.88 -35.08
N CYS A 30 9.31 -1.44 -34.29
CA CYS A 30 9.59 -2.65 -33.51
C CYS A 30 9.87 -3.89 -34.36
N LYS A 31 9.31 -3.97 -35.58
CA LYS A 31 9.57 -5.09 -36.48
C LYS A 31 11.03 -5.19 -36.92
N TYR A 32 11.78 -4.10 -36.95
CA TYR A 32 13.22 -4.12 -37.27
C TYR A 32 14.04 -4.89 -36.20
N GLU A 33 13.53 -5.00 -34.97
CA GLU A 33 14.17 -5.76 -33.90
C GLU A 33 13.88 -7.28 -33.99
N LEU A 34 12.95 -7.70 -34.86
CA LEU A 34 12.62 -9.09 -35.06
C LEU A 34 13.75 -9.77 -35.85
N LYS A 35 14.41 -10.75 -35.27
CA LYS A 35 15.46 -11.56 -35.93
C LYS A 35 14.87 -12.67 -36.82
N GLY A 36 13.75 -12.39 -37.48
CA GLY A 36 12.96 -13.36 -38.25
C GLY A 36 11.95 -14.12 -37.38
N GLY A 37 10.79 -14.43 -37.94
CA GLY A 37 9.73 -15.18 -37.27
C GLY A 37 8.42 -14.38 -37.10
N SER A 38 7.38 -15.09 -36.68
CA SER A 38 6.09 -14.47 -36.33
C SER A 38 6.18 -13.71 -35.02
N CYS A 39 5.47 -12.60 -34.92
CA CYS A 39 5.31 -11.87 -33.68
C CYS A 39 3.82 -11.63 -33.38
N ARG A 40 3.50 -11.57 -32.12
CA ARG A 40 2.18 -11.19 -31.64
C ARG A 40 2.15 -9.72 -31.28
N VAL A 41 1.08 -9.01 -31.61
CA VAL A 41 0.99 -7.57 -31.38
C VAL A 41 -0.14 -7.26 -30.41
N PHE A 42 0.17 -6.50 -29.37
CA PHE A 42 -0.75 -6.01 -28.35
C PHE A 42 -0.84 -4.47 -28.48
N LYS A 43 -2.07 -3.94 -28.54
CA LYS A 43 -2.32 -2.51 -28.86
C LYS A 43 -3.29 -1.91 -27.85
N ASP A 44 -2.85 -0.89 -27.10
CA ASP A 44 -3.74 -0.09 -26.25
C ASP A 44 -3.88 1.33 -26.80
N LYS A 45 -5.07 1.65 -27.30
CA LYS A 45 -5.41 2.99 -27.82
C LYS A 45 -6.27 3.73 -26.79
N GLY A 46 -5.89 4.96 -26.45
CA GLY A 46 -6.65 5.78 -25.52
C GLY A 46 -6.25 5.64 -24.05
N TYR A 47 -5.19 4.89 -23.74
CA TYR A 47 -4.74 4.66 -22.36
C TYR A 47 -3.53 5.50 -21.99
N SER A 48 -3.49 5.99 -20.73
CA SER A 48 -2.35 6.73 -20.19
C SER A 48 -1.20 5.81 -19.81
N GLY A 49 0.05 6.30 -19.88
CA GLY A 49 1.23 5.60 -19.35
C GLY A 49 1.38 5.69 -17.83
N LYS A 50 0.45 6.37 -17.13
CA LYS A 50 0.46 6.50 -15.66
C LYS A 50 -0.15 5.30 -14.93
N ASN A 51 -0.87 4.44 -15.65
CA ASN A 51 -1.57 3.28 -15.10
C ASN A 51 -1.21 2.04 -15.93
N THR A 52 -1.02 0.91 -15.28
CA THR A 52 -0.79 -0.40 -15.88
C THR A 52 -2.08 -1.17 -16.15
N ASP A 53 -3.24 -0.64 -15.73
CA ASP A 53 -4.57 -1.23 -15.96
C ASP A 53 -5.03 -0.95 -17.39
N ARG A 54 -4.41 -1.67 -18.34
CA ARG A 54 -4.63 -1.58 -19.79
C ARG A 54 -4.96 -2.97 -20.32
N PRO A 55 -6.08 -3.16 -21.01
CA PRO A 55 -6.60 -4.49 -21.38
C PRO A 55 -5.60 -5.35 -22.16
N GLU A 56 -4.99 -4.81 -23.20
CA GLU A 56 -4.05 -5.58 -24.03
C GLU A 56 -2.70 -5.81 -23.31
N PHE A 57 -2.27 -4.84 -22.48
CA PHE A 57 -1.11 -5.03 -21.64
C PHE A 57 -1.33 -6.13 -20.60
N GLN A 58 -2.50 -6.19 -19.97
CA GLN A 58 -2.84 -7.27 -19.04
C GLN A 58 -2.90 -8.64 -19.73
N LYS A 59 -3.38 -8.69 -20.98
CA LYS A 59 -3.31 -9.93 -21.79
C LYS A 59 -1.86 -10.35 -22.05
N LEU A 60 -0.97 -9.40 -22.40
CA LEU A 60 0.45 -9.66 -22.59
C LEU A 60 1.07 -10.25 -21.30
N LEU A 61 0.81 -9.63 -20.13
CA LEU A 61 1.28 -10.15 -18.85
C LEU A 61 0.74 -11.57 -18.57
N GLY A 62 -0.51 -11.84 -18.95
CA GLY A 62 -1.11 -13.17 -18.87
C GLY A 62 -0.39 -14.21 -19.75
N GLU A 63 0.03 -13.85 -20.96
CA GLU A 63 0.78 -14.75 -21.84
C GLU A 63 2.22 -14.95 -21.35
N ILE A 64 2.84 -13.93 -20.73
CA ILE A 64 4.15 -14.06 -20.07
C ILE A 64 4.07 -15.09 -18.94
N ARG A 65 3.08 -14.97 -18.05
CA ARG A 65 2.89 -15.93 -16.93
C ARG A 65 2.62 -17.36 -17.38
N LYS A 66 2.11 -17.54 -18.61
CA LYS A 66 1.94 -18.86 -19.24
C LYS A 66 3.23 -19.38 -19.89
N GLY A 67 4.32 -18.64 -19.85
CA GLY A 67 5.61 -19.03 -20.47
C GLY A 67 5.61 -19.00 -22.00
N LYS A 68 4.70 -18.27 -22.64
CA LYS A 68 4.54 -18.24 -24.11
C LYS A 68 5.31 -17.11 -24.78
N VAL A 69 5.89 -16.20 -24.02
CA VAL A 69 6.58 -15.02 -24.53
C VAL A 69 8.09 -15.22 -24.37
N ARG A 70 8.83 -14.97 -25.45
CA ARG A 70 10.31 -14.96 -25.45
C ARG A 70 10.84 -13.55 -25.23
N ARG A 71 10.33 -12.58 -26.01
CA ARG A 71 10.75 -11.18 -25.93
C ARG A 71 9.54 -10.24 -25.99
N VAL A 72 9.63 -9.14 -25.26
CA VAL A 72 8.71 -8.00 -25.39
C VAL A 72 9.46 -6.84 -26.02
N ILE A 73 8.98 -6.36 -27.15
CA ILE A 73 9.58 -5.28 -27.94
C ILE A 73 8.63 -4.07 -27.89
N VAL A 74 9.18 -2.91 -27.56
CA VAL A 74 8.44 -1.65 -27.52
C VAL A 74 9.18 -0.56 -28.32
N TYR A 75 8.45 0.44 -28.78
CA TYR A 75 9.03 1.59 -29.45
C TYR A 75 9.91 2.41 -28.51
N LYS A 76 9.40 2.74 -27.30
CA LYS A 76 10.08 3.48 -26.22
C LYS A 76 9.67 2.95 -24.86
N LEU A 77 10.50 3.16 -23.85
CA LEU A 77 10.22 2.77 -22.46
C LEU A 77 8.91 3.39 -21.93
N ASP A 78 8.61 4.64 -22.31
CA ASP A 78 7.38 5.34 -21.90
C ASP A 78 6.09 4.70 -22.44
N ARG A 79 6.18 3.75 -23.39
CA ARG A 79 5.04 2.94 -23.84
C ARG A 79 4.64 1.94 -22.78
N ILE A 80 5.59 1.38 -22.06
CA ILE A 80 5.32 0.45 -20.96
C ILE A 80 4.97 1.21 -19.68
N SER A 81 5.86 2.04 -19.18
CA SER A 81 5.63 2.84 -17.97
C SER A 81 6.31 4.20 -18.03
N ARG A 82 5.76 5.16 -17.27
CA ARG A 82 6.41 6.45 -16.98
C ARG A 82 6.97 6.51 -15.57
N SER A 83 6.65 5.53 -14.74
CA SER A 83 7.18 5.36 -13.40
C SER A 83 8.35 4.39 -13.44
N ILE A 84 9.48 4.77 -12.86
CA ILE A 84 10.64 3.88 -12.73
C ILE A 84 10.31 2.68 -11.85
N LEU A 85 9.47 2.89 -10.85
CA LEU A 85 8.99 1.86 -9.94
C LEU A 85 8.16 0.79 -10.65
N ASP A 86 7.18 1.23 -11.46
CA ASP A 86 6.33 0.30 -12.25
C ASP A 86 7.17 -0.43 -13.29
N PHE A 87 8.12 0.28 -13.94
CA PHE A 87 9.03 -0.32 -14.91
C PHE A 87 9.88 -1.41 -14.26
N ALA A 88 10.50 -1.14 -13.12
CA ALA A 88 11.32 -2.12 -12.41
C ALA A 88 10.50 -3.35 -11.98
N THR A 89 9.28 -3.14 -11.45
CA THR A 89 8.38 -4.25 -11.07
C THR A 89 8.02 -5.13 -12.27
N MET A 90 7.81 -4.52 -13.44
CA MET A 90 7.55 -5.30 -14.67
C MET A 90 8.80 -6.04 -15.12
N MET A 91 9.98 -5.46 -14.99
CA MET A 91 11.24 -6.12 -15.36
C MET A 91 11.58 -7.26 -14.41
N GLU A 92 11.26 -7.16 -13.11
CA GLU A 92 11.34 -8.27 -12.17
C GLU A 92 10.46 -9.45 -12.64
N LEU A 93 9.21 -9.17 -13.06
CA LEU A 93 8.34 -10.18 -13.64
C LEU A 93 8.92 -10.80 -14.93
N PHE A 94 9.49 -9.99 -15.81
CA PHE A 94 10.08 -10.48 -17.06
C PHE A 94 11.29 -11.39 -16.78
N GLN A 95 12.11 -11.06 -15.79
CA GLN A 95 13.21 -11.92 -15.35
C GLN A 95 12.73 -13.23 -14.74
N GLU A 96 11.67 -13.21 -13.92
CA GLU A 96 11.07 -14.41 -13.31
C GLU A 96 10.64 -15.44 -14.38
N TYR A 97 10.10 -14.94 -15.51
CA TYR A 97 9.62 -15.79 -16.61
C TYR A 97 10.62 -15.92 -17.77
N ASP A 98 11.87 -15.49 -17.58
CA ASP A 98 12.92 -15.53 -18.60
C ASP A 98 12.50 -14.86 -19.92
N VAL A 99 11.92 -13.65 -19.81
CA VAL A 99 11.49 -12.83 -20.95
C VAL A 99 12.46 -11.68 -21.17
N GLU A 100 13.00 -11.57 -22.37
CA GLU A 100 13.85 -10.45 -22.77
C GLU A 100 13.00 -9.21 -23.09
N PHE A 101 13.54 -8.03 -22.79
CA PHE A 101 12.91 -6.76 -23.07
C PHE A 101 13.78 -5.89 -23.98
N VAL A 102 13.14 -5.33 -25.03
CA VAL A 102 13.81 -4.49 -26.03
C VAL A 102 13.05 -3.18 -26.25
N SER A 103 13.75 -2.05 -26.13
CA SER A 103 13.26 -0.73 -26.55
C SER A 103 13.99 -0.31 -27.82
N SER A 104 13.25 -0.18 -28.94
CA SER A 104 13.84 0.03 -30.27
C SER A 104 14.57 1.35 -30.42
N THR A 105 14.09 2.44 -29.79
CA THR A 105 14.69 3.77 -29.98
C THR A 105 15.75 4.13 -28.96
N GLU A 106 15.72 3.51 -27.77
CA GLU A 106 16.64 3.81 -26.66
C GLU A 106 17.81 2.83 -26.61
N LYS A 107 17.86 1.87 -27.53
CA LYS A 107 18.85 0.80 -27.57
C LYS A 107 19.01 0.05 -26.25
N PHE A 108 17.89 -0.08 -25.53
CA PHE A 108 17.81 -0.81 -24.28
C PHE A 108 17.37 -2.24 -24.59
N ASP A 109 18.30 -3.19 -24.44
CA ASP A 109 18.08 -4.61 -24.75
C ASP A 109 18.64 -5.47 -23.61
N THR A 110 17.75 -6.12 -22.84
CA THR A 110 18.15 -6.96 -21.70
C THR A 110 18.83 -8.27 -22.09
N SER A 111 18.83 -8.64 -23.37
CA SER A 111 19.65 -9.76 -23.85
C SER A 111 21.14 -9.44 -23.84
N THR A 112 21.51 -8.16 -23.86
CA THR A 112 22.89 -7.69 -23.86
C THR A 112 23.45 -7.50 -22.44
N PRO A 113 24.76 -7.64 -22.21
CA PRO A 113 25.37 -7.35 -20.90
C PRO A 113 25.13 -5.92 -20.43
N MET A 114 25.21 -4.95 -21.34
CA MET A 114 24.96 -3.54 -21.04
C MET A 114 23.50 -3.28 -20.65
N GLY A 115 22.54 -3.85 -21.38
CA GLY A 115 21.12 -3.73 -21.06
C GLY A 115 20.78 -4.35 -19.70
N ARG A 116 21.36 -5.50 -19.37
CA ARG A 116 21.22 -6.10 -18.03
C ARG A 116 21.81 -5.22 -16.93
N ALA A 117 22.96 -4.60 -17.16
CA ALA A 117 23.56 -3.67 -16.20
C ALA A 117 22.65 -2.45 -15.97
N MET A 118 22.12 -1.85 -17.04
CA MET A 118 21.17 -0.74 -16.95
C MET A 118 19.88 -1.14 -16.23
N LEU A 119 19.36 -2.35 -16.48
CA LEU A 119 18.20 -2.88 -15.78
C LEU A 119 18.44 -2.98 -14.28
N ASN A 120 19.58 -3.52 -13.86
CA ASN A 120 19.95 -3.61 -12.44
C ASN A 120 20.00 -2.23 -11.78
N ILE A 121 20.55 -1.23 -12.48
CA ILE A 121 20.54 0.16 -12.01
C ILE A 121 19.11 0.68 -11.83
N CYS A 122 18.21 0.44 -12.78
CA CYS A 122 16.81 0.83 -12.66
C CYS A 122 16.11 0.18 -11.46
N ILE A 123 16.38 -1.11 -11.20
CA ILE A 123 15.84 -1.84 -10.05
C ILE A 123 16.33 -1.22 -8.73
N VAL A 124 17.63 -0.89 -8.62
CA VAL A 124 18.19 -0.24 -7.43
C VAL A 124 17.56 1.14 -7.20
N PHE A 125 17.38 1.95 -8.24
CA PHE A 125 16.68 3.24 -8.11
C PHE A 125 15.22 3.10 -7.69
N ALA A 126 14.50 2.11 -8.23
CA ALA A 126 13.13 1.84 -7.83
C ALA A 126 13.04 1.40 -6.36
N GLN A 127 13.98 0.60 -5.88
CA GLN A 127 14.07 0.22 -4.48
C GLN A 127 14.32 1.45 -3.58
N LEU A 128 15.26 2.31 -3.94
CA LEU A 128 15.54 3.55 -3.23
C LEU A 128 14.30 4.48 -3.17
N GLU A 129 13.55 4.56 -4.27
CA GLU A 129 12.29 5.33 -4.31
C GLU A 129 11.25 4.74 -3.35
N ARG A 130 11.06 3.39 -3.32
CA ARG A 130 10.16 2.71 -2.37
C ARG A 130 10.54 3.01 -0.92
N GLU A 131 11.80 2.86 -0.55
CA GLU A 131 12.31 3.13 0.80
C GLU A 131 12.12 4.60 1.19
N THR A 132 12.37 5.52 0.26
CA THR A 132 12.16 6.95 0.48
C THR A 132 10.69 7.29 0.72
N ILE A 133 9.78 6.71 -0.05
CA ILE A 133 8.33 6.89 0.14
C ILE A 133 7.92 6.32 1.50
N GLN A 134 8.36 5.12 1.84
CA GLN A 134 8.05 4.49 3.12
C GLN A 134 8.54 5.34 4.29
N LYS A 135 9.78 5.84 4.21
CA LYS A 135 10.33 6.75 5.24
C LYS A 135 9.48 8.00 5.38
N ARG A 136 9.13 8.68 4.28
CA ARG A 136 8.27 9.88 4.32
C ARG A 136 6.90 9.61 4.95
N VAL A 137 6.28 8.47 4.64
CA VAL A 137 5.00 8.06 5.24
C VAL A 137 5.16 7.85 6.75
N THR A 138 6.24 7.16 7.15
CA THR A 138 6.56 6.91 8.57
C THR A 138 6.83 8.22 9.32
N ASP A 139 7.66 9.11 8.77
CA ASP A 139 7.98 10.41 9.36
C ASP A 139 6.71 11.28 9.50
N ALA A 140 5.86 11.30 8.47
CA ALA A 140 4.59 12.01 8.52
C ALA A 140 3.64 11.43 9.58
N TYR A 141 3.61 10.10 9.72
CA TYR A 141 2.83 9.42 10.75
C TYR A 141 3.29 9.83 12.15
N TYR A 142 4.58 9.71 12.46
CA TYR A 142 5.12 10.09 13.77
C TYR A 142 4.97 11.59 14.05
N SER A 143 5.22 12.46 13.07
CA SER A 143 4.99 13.91 13.22
C SER A 143 3.55 14.24 13.61
N ARG A 144 2.57 13.51 13.08
CA ARG A 144 1.15 13.68 13.44
C ARG A 144 0.85 13.09 14.81
N CYS A 145 1.43 11.96 15.17
CA CYS A 145 1.31 11.38 16.51
C CYS A 145 1.80 12.35 17.58
N LEU A 146 2.97 12.99 17.37
CA LEU A 146 3.55 13.96 18.30
C LEU A 146 2.67 15.22 18.47
N LYS A 147 1.86 15.54 17.48
CA LYS A 147 0.86 16.63 17.56
C LYS A 147 -0.47 16.19 18.18
N GLY A 148 -0.58 14.98 18.69
CA GLY A 148 -1.78 14.43 19.30
C GLY A 148 -2.90 14.09 18.33
N PHE A 149 -2.62 13.94 17.02
CA PHE A 149 -3.63 13.53 16.06
C PHE A 149 -4.01 12.07 16.27
N HIS A 150 -5.31 11.77 16.16
CA HIS A 150 -5.77 10.40 16.13
C HIS A 150 -5.34 9.72 14.83
N MET A 151 -4.58 8.61 14.94
CA MET A 151 -3.91 7.95 13.82
C MET A 151 -4.57 6.62 13.43
N SER A 152 -5.49 6.07 14.23
CA SER A 152 -6.19 4.82 13.91
C SER A 152 -7.47 5.06 13.09
N GLY A 153 -7.98 4.01 12.41
CA GLY A 153 -9.22 4.09 11.64
C GLY A 153 -10.47 4.10 12.52
N GLN A 154 -10.42 3.51 13.71
CA GLN A 154 -11.52 3.41 14.66
C GLN A 154 -11.13 4.03 15.99
N ALA A 155 -12.09 4.69 16.66
CA ALA A 155 -11.91 5.11 18.03
C ALA A 155 -11.92 3.89 18.97
N PRO A 156 -11.18 3.93 20.10
CA PRO A 156 -11.37 2.98 21.19
C PRO A 156 -12.81 3.00 21.66
N TYR A 157 -13.30 1.88 22.19
CA TYR A 157 -14.67 1.79 22.71
C TYR A 157 -14.90 2.86 23.80
N GLY A 158 -16.05 3.51 23.82
CA GLY A 158 -16.31 4.65 24.70
C GLY A 158 -15.98 6.01 24.07
N TYR A 159 -15.35 6.02 22.90
CA TYR A 159 -15.10 7.23 22.11
C TYR A 159 -15.68 7.13 20.72
N GLN A 160 -16.01 8.28 20.14
CA GLN A 160 -16.35 8.45 18.74
C GLN A 160 -15.43 9.49 18.09
N LEU A 161 -15.30 9.44 16.76
CA LEU A 161 -14.45 10.34 16.01
C LEU A 161 -15.27 11.45 15.36
N GLU A 162 -15.00 12.68 15.75
CA GLU A 162 -15.60 13.87 15.14
C GLU A 162 -14.60 14.60 14.23
N PRO A 163 -15.04 15.06 13.05
CA PRO A 163 -14.20 15.88 12.18
C PRO A 163 -13.78 17.17 12.92
N THR A 164 -12.51 17.54 12.76
CA THR A 164 -11.96 18.80 13.31
C THR A 164 -10.85 19.34 12.40
N VAL A 165 -10.44 20.56 12.65
CA VAL A 165 -9.29 21.21 11.98
C VAL A 165 -8.32 21.66 13.05
N VAL A 166 -7.07 21.18 12.98
CA VAL A 166 -5.98 21.58 13.87
C VAL A 166 -4.85 22.14 13.01
N GLU A 167 -4.41 23.38 13.28
CA GLU A 167 -3.39 24.09 12.48
C GLU A 167 -3.66 24.07 10.96
N GLY A 168 -4.93 24.22 10.55
CA GLY A 168 -5.32 24.18 9.13
C GLY A 168 -5.39 22.79 8.51
N ILE A 169 -5.06 21.74 9.26
CA ILE A 169 -5.10 20.34 8.79
C ILE A 169 -6.43 19.69 9.19
N ARG A 170 -7.17 19.18 8.23
CA ARG A 170 -8.39 18.38 8.49
C ARG A 170 -7.99 17.06 9.14
N THR A 171 -8.59 16.78 10.30
CA THR A 171 -8.35 15.56 11.08
C THR A 171 -9.61 15.15 11.83
N LYS A 172 -9.49 14.16 12.71
CA LYS A 172 -10.57 13.74 13.62
C LYS A 172 -10.08 13.83 15.05
N LYS A 173 -10.93 14.29 15.96
CA LYS A 173 -10.70 14.23 17.41
C LYS A 173 -11.54 13.11 18.02
N MET A 174 -11.07 12.53 19.11
CA MET A 174 -11.85 11.62 19.93
C MET A 174 -12.75 12.44 20.87
N VAL A 175 -14.01 12.06 20.91
CA VAL A 175 -15.03 12.62 21.82
C VAL A 175 -15.69 11.44 22.52
N ALA A 176 -16.01 11.57 23.80
CA ALA A 176 -16.69 10.52 24.54
C ALA A 176 -18.07 10.23 23.92
N ASP A 177 -18.33 8.96 23.65
CA ASP A 177 -19.68 8.48 23.32
C ASP A 177 -20.44 8.33 24.63
N PRO A 178 -21.59 9.04 24.84
CA PRO A 178 -22.24 9.08 26.14
C PRO A 178 -22.58 7.70 26.70
N VAL A 179 -23.09 6.79 25.87
CA VAL A 179 -23.49 5.45 26.31
C VAL A 179 -22.28 4.53 26.47
N ALA A 180 -21.42 4.48 25.47
CA ALA A 180 -20.27 3.59 25.50
C ALA A 180 -19.23 4.02 26.54
N ALA A 181 -19.10 5.34 26.82
CA ALA A 181 -18.23 5.83 27.87
C ALA A 181 -18.69 5.40 29.28
N ASP A 182 -20.01 5.39 29.52
CA ASP A 182 -20.55 4.89 30.80
C ASP A 182 -20.31 3.38 30.97
N HIS A 183 -20.37 2.59 29.91
CA HIS A 183 -19.98 1.20 29.97
C HIS A 183 -18.50 1.03 30.33
N VAL A 184 -17.61 1.86 29.79
CA VAL A 184 -16.17 1.83 30.14
C VAL A 184 -15.97 2.21 31.61
N ARG A 185 -16.61 3.27 32.10
CA ARG A 185 -16.55 3.66 33.53
C ARG A 185 -16.99 2.51 34.42
N LEU A 186 -18.11 1.88 34.09
CA LEU A 186 -18.62 0.73 34.85
C LEU A 186 -17.62 -0.44 34.86
N MET A 187 -16.92 -0.71 33.74
CA MET A 187 -15.88 -1.73 33.70
C MET A 187 -14.74 -1.42 34.69
N PHE A 188 -14.28 -0.17 34.73
CA PHE A 188 -13.22 0.26 35.66
C PHE A 188 -13.70 0.28 37.12
N GLU A 189 -14.90 0.78 37.40
CA GLU A 189 -15.50 0.80 38.74
C GLU A 189 -15.65 -0.61 39.31
N MET A 190 -16.21 -1.53 38.54
CA MET A 190 -16.34 -2.92 38.96
C MET A 190 -15.00 -3.60 39.17
N TYR A 191 -14.01 -3.32 38.32
CA TYR A 191 -12.68 -3.91 38.47
C TYR A 191 -11.88 -3.36 39.64
N ALA A 192 -12.19 -2.14 40.08
CA ALA A 192 -11.59 -1.55 41.29
C ALA A 192 -12.12 -2.14 42.58
N GLU A 193 -13.27 -2.84 42.58
CA GLU A 193 -13.79 -3.50 43.75
C GLU A 193 -12.98 -4.76 44.11
N PRO A 194 -12.62 -4.93 45.42
CA PRO A 194 -11.90 -6.11 45.84
C PRO A 194 -12.65 -7.39 45.45
N GLU A 195 -11.90 -8.41 45.02
CA GLU A 195 -12.37 -9.75 44.67
C GLU A 195 -13.24 -9.85 43.42
N THR A 196 -13.48 -8.76 42.69
CA THR A 196 -14.19 -8.81 41.40
C THR A 196 -13.33 -9.40 40.30
N SER A 197 -13.75 -10.53 39.76
CA SER A 197 -13.08 -11.16 38.61
C SER A 197 -13.58 -10.64 37.26
N PHE A 198 -12.78 -10.85 36.21
CA PHE A 198 -13.23 -10.59 34.83
C PHE A 198 -14.50 -11.37 34.47
N GLY A 199 -14.70 -12.56 35.11
CA GLY A 199 -15.89 -13.36 34.91
C GLY A 199 -17.15 -12.70 35.48
N ASP A 200 -17.02 -12.06 36.62
CA ASP A 200 -18.16 -11.39 37.27
C ASP A 200 -18.57 -10.16 36.48
N ILE A 201 -17.60 -9.38 35.97
CA ILE A 201 -17.89 -8.22 35.11
C ILE A 201 -18.58 -8.66 33.81
N THR A 202 -18.07 -9.70 33.14
CA THR A 202 -18.69 -10.18 31.88
C THR A 202 -20.11 -10.72 32.13
N ARG A 203 -20.34 -11.40 33.25
CA ARG A 203 -21.66 -11.90 33.64
C ARG A 203 -22.65 -10.76 33.94
N TYR A 204 -22.20 -9.74 34.67
CA TYR A 204 -23.01 -8.55 34.95
C TYR A 204 -23.46 -7.88 33.65
N PHE A 205 -22.59 -7.69 32.67
CA PHE A 205 -22.94 -7.11 31.38
C PHE A 205 -23.95 -7.96 30.61
N GLU A 206 -23.82 -9.28 30.69
CA GLU A 206 -24.77 -10.22 30.07
C GLU A 206 -26.13 -10.19 30.72
N GLU A 207 -26.18 -10.23 32.05
CA GLU A 207 -27.46 -10.19 32.84
C GLU A 207 -28.23 -8.89 32.64
N HIS A 208 -27.51 -7.77 32.36
CA HIS A 208 -28.14 -6.47 32.11
C HIS A 208 -28.32 -6.16 30.61
N ASP A 209 -28.15 -7.17 29.73
CA ASP A 209 -28.21 -7.04 28.25
C ASP A 209 -27.37 -5.89 27.68
N ILE A 210 -26.22 -5.57 28.34
CA ILE A 210 -25.28 -4.55 27.87
C ILE A 210 -24.40 -5.16 26.81
N LYS A 211 -24.55 -4.69 25.58
CA LYS A 211 -23.79 -5.22 24.39
C LYS A 211 -22.68 -4.28 23.96
N ILE A 212 -21.52 -4.87 23.69
CA ILE A 212 -20.36 -4.17 23.15
C ILE A 212 -20.32 -4.38 21.63
N TYR A 213 -20.47 -3.29 20.86
CA TYR A 213 -20.64 -3.37 19.40
C TYR A 213 -21.75 -4.37 18.96
N GLY A 214 -22.85 -4.43 19.73
CA GLY A 214 -23.97 -5.32 19.45
C GLY A 214 -23.74 -6.80 19.79
N LYS A 215 -22.67 -7.14 20.51
CA LYS A 215 -22.32 -8.51 20.94
C LYS A 215 -22.09 -8.59 22.44
N SER A 216 -22.21 -9.81 23.01
CA SER A 216 -21.81 -10.07 24.39
C SER A 216 -20.34 -9.76 24.60
N MET A 217 -19.98 -9.24 25.78
CA MET A 217 -18.61 -8.86 26.12
C MET A 217 -17.74 -10.10 26.38
N PHE A 218 -16.55 -10.16 25.75
CA PHE A 218 -15.56 -11.21 26.01
C PHE A 218 -14.51 -10.74 27.01
N ARG A 219 -13.97 -11.66 27.82
CA ARG A 219 -12.88 -11.38 28.77
C ARG A 219 -11.65 -10.75 28.11
N THR A 220 -11.33 -11.15 26.89
CA THR A 220 -10.21 -10.57 26.12
C THR A 220 -10.44 -9.10 25.80
N PHE A 221 -11.66 -8.71 25.45
CA PHE A 221 -12.03 -7.32 25.22
C PHE A 221 -11.91 -6.49 26.50
N LEU A 222 -12.46 -6.99 27.61
CA LEU A 222 -12.35 -6.34 28.92
C LEU A 222 -10.87 -6.13 29.30
N SER A 223 -10.02 -7.15 29.14
CA SER A 223 -8.59 -7.04 29.39
C SER A 223 -7.91 -6.00 28.51
N GLN A 224 -8.33 -5.86 27.24
CA GLN A 224 -7.81 -4.83 26.33
C GLN A 224 -8.23 -3.42 26.77
N VAL A 225 -9.48 -3.25 27.21
CA VAL A 225 -9.96 -1.94 27.71
C VAL A 225 -9.19 -1.54 28.96
N LEU A 226 -9.10 -2.40 29.96
CA LEU A 226 -8.47 -2.10 31.24
C LEU A 226 -6.94 -1.86 31.15
N ARG A 227 -6.30 -2.33 30.09
CA ARG A 227 -4.86 -2.12 29.83
C ARG A 227 -4.56 -0.98 28.86
N ASN A 228 -5.55 -0.38 28.28
CA ASN A 228 -5.34 0.65 27.27
C ASN A 228 -5.15 2.03 27.93
N PRO A 229 -3.96 2.65 27.79
CA PRO A 229 -3.64 3.92 28.43
C PRO A 229 -4.53 5.09 27.98
N VAL A 230 -5.29 4.94 26.88
CA VAL A 230 -6.22 5.98 26.39
C VAL A 230 -7.32 6.34 27.40
N TYR A 231 -7.61 5.45 28.35
CA TYR A 231 -8.60 5.66 29.41
C TYR A 231 -8.01 6.23 30.71
N ALA A 232 -6.69 6.30 30.80
CA ALA A 232 -6.03 6.88 31.97
C ALA A 232 -5.93 8.41 31.82
N GLN A 233 -6.00 9.10 32.94
CA GLN A 233 -5.70 10.53 32.97
C GLN A 233 -4.21 10.74 32.73
N ALA A 234 -3.87 11.67 31.82
CA ALA A 234 -2.48 12.05 31.58
C ALA A 234 -2.00 12.93 32.75
N ASP A 235 -1.20 12.36 33.62
CA ASP A 235 -0.56 13.00 34.76
C ASP A 235 0.94 12.62 34.86
N LEU A 236 1.63 13.17 35.83
CA LEU A 236 3.07 12.93 36.03
C LEU A 236 3.39 11.46 36.34
N GLU A 237 2.52 10.80 37.11
CA GLU A 237 2.72 9.39 37.49
C GLU A 237 2.65 8.47 36.26
N LEU A 238 1.65 8.69 35.42
CA LEU A 238 1.51 7.96 34.15
C LEU A 238 2.66 8.23 33.19
N TYR A 239 3.11 9.49 33.13
CA TYR A 239 4.29 9.89 32.33
C TYR A 239 5.56 9.15 32.79
N GLU A 240 5.86 9.16 34.08
CA GLU A 240 7.03 8.48 34.64
C GLU A 240 6.94 6.96 34.48
N PHE A 241 5.75 6.38 34.66
CA PHE A 241 5.50 4.97 34.42
C PHE A 241 5.88 4.56 33.01
N PHE A 242 5.33 5.20 31.99
CA PHE A 242 5.64 4.85 30.60
C PHE A 242 7.09 5.12 30.21
N LYS A 243 7.68 6.20 30.74
CA LYS A 243 9.08 6.52 30.52
C LYS A 243 10.01 5.44 31.11
N SER A 244 9.68 4.93 32.29
CA SER A 244 10.41 3.83 32.92
C SER A 244 10.34 2.52 32.13
N GLN A 245 9.26 2.31 31.37
CA GLN A 245 9.08 1.18 30.46
C GLN A 245 9.77 1.38 29.09
N GLY A 246 10.51 2.48 28.89
CA GLY A 246 11.24 2.77 27.65
C GLY A 246 10.39 3.42 26.56
N ALA A 247 9.21 3.96 26.88
CA ALA A 247 8.41 4.70 25.92
C ALA A 247 9.11 6.02 25.53
N ALA A 248 9.16 6.30 24.22
CA ALA A 248 9.66 7.57 23.70
C ALA A 248 8.58 8.65 23.84
N ILE A 249 8.51 9.27 25.00
CA ILE A 249 7.59 10.38 25.27
C ILE A 249 8.32 11.68 24.96
N VAL A 250 7.74 12.51 24.11
CA VAL A 250 8.35 13.76 23.58
C VAL A 250 7.75 14.99 24.27
N ASN A 251 6.55 14.87 24.83
CA ASN A 251 5.90 15.95 25.57
C ASN A 251 6.59 16.16 26.92
N ASP A 252 6.63 17.42 27.36
CA ASP A 252 7.06 17.74 28.72
C ASP A 252 6.05 17.18 29.75
N ALA A 253 6.55 16.90 30.95
CA ALA A 253 5.76 16.32 32.04
C ALA A 253 4.72 17.32 32.58
#